data_70fd9328e763db70c65bfa4b31f5d38d
#
_entry.id   70fd9328e763db70c65bfa4b31f5d38d
#
_cell.length_a   1.000
_cell.length_b   1.000
_cell.length_c   1.000
_cell.angle_alpha   90.00
_cell.angle_beta   90.00
_cell.angle_gamma   90.00
#
_symmetry.space_group_name_H-M   'P 1'
#
loop_
_entity.id
_entity.type
_entity.pdbx_description
1 polymer ?
#
loop_
_entity_poly.entity_id
_entity_poly.type
_entity_poly.pdbx_seq_one_letter_code
_entity_poly.pdbx_strand_id
1 'polypeptide(L)'
;MDTIGGMSESPYPTFPGVEAFDAVRTPEAERVHRKRMCALGYRIFGAMRWGQLGDGHISARDPILTDHFWLLDWGIPFANATVDGLVLVEPDGRVVDADGNPTGAVNTAGYNIHAPVLAARPDAVSAAHTHTQWGTPWSANVAPFRAISQESCAFVFDQSLFDDEEVEVLSYDGGKRIAAALGDSKLCILRNHGLLTAGGSVEEAVGWFVMAERVAEVHVKAPDGVAISDTAAGVAAATLAPASTGWRLFQWLLRSVVDDPSIVD
;
A
#
# COMPACT_ATOMS: atom_id res chain seq x y z
N MET A 1 1.64 40.75 -12.49
CA MET A 1 1.21 39.46 -13.13
C MET A 1 2.38 38.52 -12.98
N ASP A 2 2.50 37.95 -11.79
CA ASP A 2 3.59 37.04 -11.47
C ASP A 2 3.08 35.61 -11.64
N THR A 3 3.74 34.88 -12.50
CA THR A 3 3.48 33.49 -12.86
C THR A 3 3.74 32.61 -11.65
N ILE A 4 2.67 32.05 -11.10
CA ILE A 4 2.73 30.94 -10.15
C ILE A 4 3.13 29.69 -10.96
N GLY A 5 4.41 29.38 -10.97
CA GLY A 5 4.99 28.26 -11.69
C GLY A 5 6.24 27.75 -10.97
N GLY A 6 6.07 27.27 -9.76
CA GLY A 6 7.12 26.55 -9.06
C GLY A 6 6.50 25.32 -8.43
N MET A 7 6.51 24.18 -9.14
CA MET A 7 6.45 22.88 -8.48
C MET A 7 7.65 22.86 -7.54
N SER A 8 7.39 22.85 -6.24
CA SER A 8 8.45 22.81 -5.23
C SER A 8 9.21 21.50 -5.45
N GLU A 9 10.45 21.61 -5.89
CA GLU A 9 11.36 20.46 -5.90
C GLU A 9 11.32 19.82 -4.52
N SER A 10 11.20 18.50 -4.47
CA SER A 10 11.24 17.76 -3.22
C SER A 10 12.48 18.19 -2.43
N PRO A 11 12.37 18.55 -1.14
CA PRO A 11 13.52 18.98 -0.34
C PRO A 11 14.52 17.83 -0.12
N TYR A 12 14.23 16.65 -0.60
CA TYR A 12 15.06 15.47 -0.43
C TYR A 12 15.79 15.11 -1.72
N PRO A 13 17.06 14.69 -1.64
CA PRO A 13 17.82 14.26 -2.79
C PRO A 13 17.21 13.02 -3.46
N THR A 14 17.42 12.89 -4.76
CA THR A 14 17.04 11.70 -5.54
C THR A 14 17.94 10.51 -5.19
N PHE A 15 17.45 9.30 -5.45
CA PHE A 15 18.25 8.08 -5.30
C PHE A 15 19.08 7.85 -6.57
N PRO A 16 20.40 7.60 -6.44
CA PRO A 16 21.23 7.28 -7.59
C PRO A 16 20.70 6.04 -8.33
N GLY A 17 20.54 6.15 -9.65
CA GLY A 17 20.09 5.04 -10.51
C GLY A 17 18.60 4.69 -10.41
N VAL A 18 17.79 5.51 -9.73
CA VAL A 18 16.33 5.35 -9.68
C VAL A 18 15.68 6.45 -10.50
N GLU A 19 14.68 6.08 -11.29
CA GLU A 19 13.86 7.05 -12.00
C GLU A 19 13.16 7.99 -11.03
N ALA A 20 12.88 9.21 -11.47
CA ALA A 20 12.16 10.18 -10.65
C ALA A 20 10.75 9.69 -10.29
N PHE A 21 10.23 10.17 -9.15
CA PHE A 21 8.89 9.84 -8.67
C PHE A 21 7.79 10.08 -9.72
N ASP A 22 7.94 11.12 -10.52
CA ASP A 22 7.00 11.57 -11.55
C ASP A 22 7.40 11.14 -12.97
N ALA A 23 8.26 10.12 -13.11
CA ALA A 23 8.69 9.61 -14.40
C ALA A 23 7.50 9.13 -15.25
N VAL A 24 7.41 9.63 -16.47
CA VAL A 24 6.37 9.26 -17.43
C VAL A 24 6.83 8.08 -18.28
N ARG A 25 6.01 7.02 -18.36
CA ARG A 25 6.26 5.81 -19.13
C ARG A 25 5.16 5.56 -20.15
N THR A 26 5.46 4.79 -21.20
CA THR A 26 4.39 4.23 -22.06
C THR A 26 3.57 3.22 -21.25
N PRO A 27 2.31 2.93 -21.63
CA PRO A 27 1.49 1.96 -20.92
C PRO A 27 2.18 0.58 -20.74
N GLU A 28 2.91 0.11 -21.75
CA GLU A 28 3.64 -1.16 -21.71
C GLU A 28 4.81 -1.10 -20.71
N ALA A 29 5.60 -0.03 -20.75
CA ALA A 29 6.70 0.17 -19.80
C ALA A 29 6.17 0.37 -18.37
N GLU A 30 5.03 1.02 -18.22
CA GLU A 30 4.37 1.20 -16.93
C GLU A 30 3.85 -0.15 -16.38
N ARG A 31 3.31 -1.04 -17.22
CA ARG A 31 2.92 -2.39 -16.82
C ARG A 31 4.12 -3.18 -16.27
N VAL A 32 5.23 -3.16 -16.99
CA VAL A 32 6.47 -3.82 -16.53
C VAL A 32 6.92 -3.24 -15.20
N HIS A 33 6.93 -1.91 -15.07
CA HIS A 33 7.31 -1.23 -13.84
C HIS A 33 6.39 -1.62 -12.67
N ARG A 34 5.06 -1.53 -12.83
CA ARG A 34 4.11 -1.86 -11.76
C ARG A 34 4.22 -3.31 -11.30
N LYS A 35 4.34 -4.25 -12.22
CA LYS A 35 4.56 -5.66 -11.88
C LYS A 35 5.85 -5.84 -11.08
N ARG A 36 6.93 -5.25 -11.54
CA ARG A 36 8.23 -5.34 -10.87
C ARG A 36 8.19 -4.73 -9.47
N MET A 37 7.60 -3.54 -9.30
CA MET A 37 7.44 -2.92 -7.98
C MET A 37 6.52 -3.72 -7.07
N CYS A 38 5.47 -4.37 -7.62
CA CYS A 38 4.59 -5.26 -6.86
C CYS A 38 5.36 -6.47 -6.30
N ALA A 39 6.13 -7.16 -7.14
CA ALA A 39 6.96 -8.29 -6.71
C ALA A 39 8.00 -7.86 -5.66
N LEU A 40 8.65 -6.70 -5.84
CA LEU A 40 9.58 -6.13 -4.86
C LEU A 40 8.88 -5.72 -3.56
N GLY A 41 7.65 -5.20 -3.62
CA GLY A 41 6.82 -4.90 -2.44
C GLY A 41 6.57 -6.15 -1.60
N TYR A 42 6.20 -7.27 -2.24
CA TYR A 42 6.09 -8.56 -1.57
C TYR A 42 7.42 -9.02 -0.96
N ARG A 43 8.55 -8.86 -1.66
CA ARG A 43 9.88 -9.17 -1.11
C ARG A 43 10.23 -8.35 0.12
N ILE A 44 9.87 -7.05 0.12
CA ILE A 44 10.03 -6.18 1.30
C ILE A 44 9.22 -6.73 2.47
N PHE A 45 7.94 -7.05 2.27
CA PHE A 45 7.11 -7.64 3.32
C PHE A 45 7.65 -8.99 3.79
N GLY A 46 8.11 -9.85 2.87
CA GLY A 46 8.73 -11.12 3.21
C GLY A 46 10.01 -10.97 4.05
N ALA A 47 10.86 -9.99 3.73
CA ALA A 47 12.06 -9.68 4.51
C ALA A 47 11.73 -9.17 5.93
N MET A 48 10.60 -8.48 6.08
CA MET A 48 10.05 -8.07 7.38
C MET A 48 9.32 -9.21 8.12
N ARG A 49 9.29 -10.41 7.52
CA ARG A 49 8.62 -11.60 8.05
C ARG A 49 7.10 -11.44 8.17
N TRP A 50 6.51 -10.63 7.30
CA TRP A 50 5.06 -10.48 7.16
C TRP A 50 4.52 -11.43 6.09
N GLY A 51 3.26 -11.77 6.18
CA GLY A 51 2.59 -12.67 5.23
C GLY A 51 3.06 -14.12 5.28
N GLN A 52 3.74 -14.55 6.36
CA GLN A 52 4.28 -15.92 6.49
C GLN A 52 3.19 -17.01 6.56
N LEU A 53 1.97 -16.63 6.93
CA LEU A 53 0.80 -17.52 6.99
C LEU A 53 -0.10 -17.38 5.75
N GLY A 54 0.35 -16.70 4.69
CA GLY A 54 -0.45 -16.39 3.52
C GLY A 54 -1.45 -15.26 3.76
N ASP A 55 -1.23 -14.48 4.82
CA ASP A 55 -2.08 -13.43 5.33
C ASP A 55 -1.64 -12.05 4.80
N GLY A 56 -2.10 -11.71 3.63
CA GLY A 56 -1.87 -10.40 3.05
C GLY A 56 -1.74 -10.39 1.54
N HIS A 57 -1.74 -9.20 0.98
CA HIS A 57 -1.76 -8.99 -0.45
C HIS A 57 -1.35 -7.55 -0.80
N ILE A 58 -0.69 -7.39 -1.93
CA ILE A 58 -0.35 -6.13 -2.57
C ILE A 58 -0.89 -6.19 -3.99
N SER A 59 -1.73 -5.24 -4.39
CA SER A 59 -2.23 -5.17 -5.75
C SER A 59 -1.47 -4.14 -6.58
N ALA A 60 -1.46 -4.35 -7.89
CA ALA A 60 -0.99 -3.36 -8.85
C ALA A 60 -2.00 -3.28 -10.01
N ARG A 61 -2.73 -2.15 -10.12
CA ARG A 61 -3.65 -1.91 -11.24
C ARG A 61 -2.92 -1.99 -12.56
N ASP A 62 -3.47 -2.73 -13.51
CA ASP A 62 -2.94 -2.78 -14.87
C ASP A 62 -3.14 -1.43 -15.58
N PRO A 63 -2.10 -0.85 -16.21
CA PRO A 63 -2.23 0.47 -16.85
C PRO A 63 -2.90 0.41 -18.23
N ILE A 64 -3.09 -0.79 -18.81
CA ILE A 64 -3.71 -1.02 -20.12
C ILE A 64 -5.14 -1.51 -19.92
N LEU A 65 -5.32 -2.54 -19.09
CA LEU A 65 -6.62 -3.10 -18.70
C LEU A 65 -6.97 -2.49 -17.33
N THR A 66 -7.44 -1.25 -17.32
CA THR A 66 -7.51 -0.40 -16.11
C THR A 66 -8.52 -0.87 -15.06
N ASP A 67 -9.35 -1.82 -15.37
CA ASP A 67 -10.26 -2.52 -14.45
C ASP A 67 -9.69 -3.86 -13.93
N HIS A 68 -8.51 -4.27 -14.41
CA HIS A 68 -7.77 -5.46 -13.97
C HIS A 68 -6.63 -5.04 -13.02
N PHE A 69 -6.15 -6.00 -12.23
CA PHE A 69 -4.98 -5.78 -11.36
C PHE A 69 -4.17 -7.07 -11.14
N TRP A 70 -2.91 -6.89 -10.84
CA TRP A 70 -1.97 -7.97 -10.55
C TRP A 70 -1.95 -8.26 -9.05
N LEU A 71 -1.96 -9.54 -8.69
CA LEU A 71 -1.70 -10.07 -7.35
C LEU A 71 -0.67 -11.21 -7.42
N LEU A 72 -0.05 -11.53 -6.30
CA LEU A 72 0.79 -12.72 -6.19
C LEU A 72 -0.07 -13.99 -6.25
N ASP A 73 0.37 -14.98 -7.03
CA ASP A 73 -0.30 -16.27 -7.13
C ASP A 73 -0.33 -16.97 -5.77
N TRP A 74 -1.46 -17.63 -5.51
CA TRP A 74 -1.69 -18.32 -4.24
C TRP A 74 -0.66 -19.41 -3.98
N GLY A 75 -0.10 -19.41 -2.77
CA GLY A 75 0.90 -20.40 -2.35
C GLY A 75 2.33 -19.96 -2.59
N ILE A 76 2.59 -18.82 -3.25
CA ILE A 76 3.94 -18.26 -3.33
C ILE A 76 4.23 -17.46 -2.05
N PRO A 77 5.22 -17.84 -1.23
CA PRO A 77 5.64 -17.02 -0.09
C PRO A 77 6.11 -15.64 -0.53
N PHE A 78 5.79 -14.61 0.23
CA PHE A 78 6.21 -13.22 -0.10
C PHE A 78 7.72 -13.09 -0.35
N ALA A 79 8.53 -13.81 0.44
CA ALA A 79 9.98 -13.84 0.26
C ALA A 79 10.43 -14.46 -1.07
N ASN A 80 9.56 -15.14 -1.81
CA ASN A 80 9.83 -15.79 -3.08
C ASN A 80 9.13 -15.13 -4.28
N ALA A 81 8.47 -13.99 -4.06
CA ALA A 81 7.74 -13.30 -5.11
C ALA A 81 8.65 -12.92 -6.29
N THR A 82 8.15 -13.11 -7.51
CA THR A 82 8.79 -12.72 -8.78
C THR A 82 7.74 -12.07 -9.69
N VAL A 83 8.17 -11.42 -10.74
CA VAL A 83 7.27 -10.86 -11.77
C VAL A 83 6.42 -11.95 -12.44
N ASP A 84 7.01 -13.12 -12.68
CA ASP A 84 6.31 -14.28 -13.26
C ASP A 84 5.35 -14.94 -12.27
N GLY A 85 5.56 -14.74 -10.98
CA GLY A 85 4.64 -15.21 -9.94
C GLY A 85 3.41 -14.34 -9.75
N LEU A 86 3.27 -13.24 -10.50
CA LEU A 86 2.08 -12.38 -10.47
C LEU A 86 1.06 -12.84 -11.50
N VAL A 87 -0.18 -12.94 -11.07
CA VAL A 87 -1.33 -13.30 -11.91
C VAL A 87 -2.26 -12.10 -12.10
N LEU A 88 -2.91 -12.03 -13.26
CA LEU A 88 -3.86 -10.98 -13.59
C LEU A 88 -5.24 -11.36 -13.09
N VAL A 89 -5.88 -10.46 -12.38
CA VAL A 89 -7.24 -10.63 -11.83
C VAL A 89 -8.21 -9.76 -12.62
N GLU A 90 -9.23 -10.37 -13.18
CA GLU A 90 -10.31 -9.70 -13.90
C GLU A 90 -11.34 -9.08 -12.93
N PRO A 91 -12.20 -8.16 -13.41
CA PRO A 91 -13.21 -7.51 -12.57
C PRO A 91 -14.20 -8.48 -11.90
N ASP A 92 -14.45 -9.64 -12.50
CA ASP A 92 -15.32 -10.69 -11.96
C ASP A 92 -14.60 -11.71 -11.05
N GLY A 93 -13.31 -11.49 -10.81
CA GLY A 93 -12.48 -12.32 -9.92
C GLY A 93 -11.85 -13.52 -10.61
N ARG A 94 -12.02 -13.71 -11.92
CA ARG A 94 -11.26 -14.71 -12.66
C ARG A 94 -9.78 -14.36 -12.66
N VAL A 95 -8.95 -15.38 -12.53
CA VAL A 95 -7.50 -15.26 -12.57
C VAL A 95 -7.01 -15.79 -13.91
N VAL A 96 -6.28 -14.96 -14.63
CA VAL A 96 -5.85 -15.25 -16.00
C VAL A 96 -4.35 -14.96 -16.19
N ASP A 97 -3.76 -15.59 -17.21
CA ASP A 97 -2.42 -15.27 -17.70
C ASP A 97 -2.48 -14.02 -18.62
N ALA A 98 -1.33 -13.63 -19.17
CA ALA A 98 -1.23 -12.48 -20.07
C ALA A 98 -2.04 -12.65 -21.38
N ASP A 99 -2.38 -13.87 -21.75
CA ASP A 99 -3.17 -14.21 -22.95
C ASP A 99 -4.66 -14.37 -22.64
N GLY A 100 -5.06 -14.19 -21.36
CA GLY A 100 -6.45 -14.28 -20.89
C GLY A 100 -6.92 -15.73 -20.63
N ASN A 101 -6.00 -16.69 -20.58
CA ASN A 101 -6.38 -18.07 -20.22
C ASN A 101 -6.46 -18.21 -18.69
N PRO A 102 -7.45 -18.97 -18.17
CA PRO A 102 -7.54 -19.23 -16.74
C PRO A 102 -6.24 -19.87 -16.20
N THR A 103 -5.68 -19.28 -15.15
CA THR A 103 -4.43 -19.75 -14.53
C THR A 103 -4.38 -19.38 -13.05
N GLY A 104 -3.62 -20.14 -12.25
CA GLY A 104 -3.33 -19.83 -10.86
C GLY A 104 -4.55 -19.62 -9.98
N ALA A 105 -4.33 -18.99 -8.85
CA ALA A 105 -5.36 -18.58 -7.91
C ALA A 105 -4.87 -17.37 -7.10
N VAL A 106 -5.77 -16.68 -6.42
CA VAL A 106 -5.41 -15.59 -5.49
C VAL A 106 -6.08 -15.78 -4.14
N ASN A 107 -5.58 -15.10 -3.14
CA ASN A 107 -6.27 -14.99 -1.86
C ASN A 107 -7.65 -14.37 -2.07
N THR A 108 -8.72 -15.08 -1.69
CA THR A 108 -10.09 -14.64 -1.88
C THR A 108 -10.38 -13.31 -1.16
N ALA A 109 -9.84 -13.13 0.06
CA ALA A 109 -9.95 -11.86 0.78
C ALA A 109 -9.19 -10.74 0.02
N GLY A 110 -8.05 -11.08 -0.59
CA GLY A 110 -7.30 -10.15 -1.45
C GLY A 110 -8.15 -9.62 -2.60
N TYR A 111 -8.83 -10.50 -3.34
CA TYR A 111 -9.76 -10.07 -4.37
C TYR A 111 -10.91 -9.24 -3.78
N ASN A 112 -11.58 -9.74 -2.76
CA ASN A 112 -12.76 -9.09 -2.17
C ASN A 112 -12.45 -7.70 -1.61
N ILE A 113 -11.23 -7.43 -1.15
CA ILE A 113 -10.82 -6.12 -0.65
C ILE A 113 -10.32 -5.23 -1.79
N HIS A 114 -9.37 -5.73 -2.61
CA HIS A 114 -8.68 -4.88 -3.58
C HIS A 114 -9.55 -4.49 -4.77
N ALA A 115 -10.39 -5.41 -5.28
CA ALA A 115 -11.24 -5.10 -6.43
C ALA A 115 -12.21 -3.95 -6.14
N PRO A 116 -12.99 -3.92 -5.03
CA PRO A 116 -13.84 -2.78 -4.70
C PRO A 116 -13.06 -1.51 -4.39
N VAL A 117 -11.93 -1.60 -3.70
CA VAL A 117 -11.07 -0.43 -3.38
C VAL A 117 -10.56 0.21 -4.67
N LEU A 118 -9.99 -0.58 -5.57
CA LEU A 118 -9.50 -0.06 -6.85
C LEU A 118 -10.65 0.43 -7.73
N ALA A 119 -11.82 -0.19 -7.71
CA ALA A 119 -12.99 0.28 -8.46
C ALA A 119 -13.51 1.63 -7.96
N ALA A 120 -13.51 1.85 -6.63
CA ALA A 120 -13.93 3.10 -5.99
C ALA A 120 -12.88 4.23 -6.10
N ARG A 121 -11.61 3.89 -6.30
CA ARG A 121 -10.44 4.80 -6.30
C ARG A 121 -9.71 4.76 -7.64
N PRO A 122 -10.21 5.45 -8.68
CA PRO A 122 -9.53 5.50 -9.99
C PRO A 122 -8.11 6.10 -9.93
N ASP A 123 -7.84 6.93 -8.93
CA ASP A 123 -6.54 7.53 -8.63
C ASP A 123 -5.56 6.53 -8.00
N ALA A 124 -6.05 5.49 -7.32
CA ALA A 124 -5.21 4.46 -6.71
C ALA A 124 -4.73 3.45 -7.75
N VAL A 125 -3.41 3.28 -7.81
CA VAL A 125 -2.74 2.24 -8.59
C VAL A 125 -2.56 0.97 -7.79
N SER A 126 -2.38 1.10 -6.48
CA SER A 126 -2.07 -0.02 -5.59
C SER A 126 -2.77 0.14 -4.25
N ALA A 127 -3.08 -0.99 -3.66
CA ALA A 127 -3.37 -1.11 -2.24
C ALA A 127 -2.48 -2.19 -1.63
N ALA A 128 -2.14 -2.05 -0.34
CA ALA A 128 -1.30 -2.98 0.40
C ALA A 128 -1.91 -3.30 1.77
N HIS A 129 -1.94 -4.58 2.11
CA HIS A 129 -2.45 -5.10 3.37
C HIS A 129 -1.70 -6.37 3.76
N THR A 130 -1.42 -6.53 5.02
CA THR A 130 -1.02 -7.81 5.63
C THR A 130 -1.20 -7.74 7.15
N HIS A 131 -1.23 -8.90 7.82
CA HIS A 131 -1.28 -8.93 9.27
C HIS A 131 0.14 -8.72 9.84
N THR A 132 0.25 -7.86 10.83
CA THR A 132 1.55 -7.40 11.31
C THR A 132 1.61 -7.35 12.83
N GLN A 133 2.84 -7.24 13.33
CA GLN A 133 3.12 -7.28 14.76
C GLN A 133 2.48 -6.09 15.53
N TRP A 134 2.29 -4.96 14.88
CA TRP A 134 1.80 -3.75 15.54
C TRP A 134 0.49 -3.23 14.93
N GLY A 135 0.34 -3.31 13.62
CA GLY A 135 -0.88 -2.86 12.93
C GLY A 135 -2.10 -3.68 13.34
N THR A 136 -1.94 -5.02 13.43
CA THR A 136 -3.04 -5.90 13.87
C THR A 136 -3.45 -5.61 15.32
N PRO A 137 -2.53 -5.58 16.32
CA PRO A 137 -2.91 -5.17 17.69
C PRO A 137 -3.49 -3.77 17.77
N TRP A 138 -2.97 -2.80 17.00
CA TRP A 138 -3.53 -1.46 17.02
C TRP A 138 -4.96 -1.42 16.50
N SER A 139 -5.26 -2.17 15.44
CA SER A 139 -6.60 -2.22 14.85
C SER A 139 -7.68 -2.71 15.83
N ALA A 140 -7.28 -3.48 16.83
CA ALA A 140 -8.18 -3.94 17.91
C ALA A 140 -8.61 -2.84 18.88
N ASN A 141 -7.93 -1.69 18.90
CA ASN A 141 -8.36 -0.52 19.68
C ASN A 141 -9.51 0.26 19.01
N VAL A 142 -9.79 -0.01 17.74
CA VAL A 142 -10.85 0.66 16.95
C VAL A 142 -10.72 2.19 17.06
N ALA A 143 -9.49 2.68 16.87
CA ALA A 143 -9.17 4.08 17.05
C ALA A 143 -8.21 4.59 15.96
N PRO A 144 -8.34 5.85 15.51
CA PRO A 144 -7.40 6.46 14.59
C PRO A 144 -6.04 6.70 15.27
N PHE A 145 -4.99 6.85 14.46
CA PHE A 145 -3.71 7.33 14.94
C PHE A 145 -3.80 8.77 15.44
N ARG A 146 -3.11 9.06 16.53
CA ARG A 146 -2.94 10.40 17.10
C ARG A 146 -1.59 10.96 16.70
N ALA A 147 -1.42 12.27 16.71
CA ALA A 147 -0.14 12.92 16.49
C ALA A 147 0.77 12.78 17.72
N ILE A 148 1.35 11.60 17.94
CA ILE A 148 2.25 11.32 19.09
C ILE A 148 3.68 10.96 18.67
N SER A 149 3.95 10.94 17.37
CA SER A 149 5.29 10.83 16.79
C SER A 149 5.37 11.66 15.52
N GLN A 150 6.58 11.94 15.05
CA GLN A 150 6.78 12.66 13.79
C GLN A 150 6.09 11.93 12.63
N GLU A 151 6.26 10.62 12.52
CA GLU A 151 5.70 9.81 11.44
C GLU A 151 4.16 9.78 11.46
N SER A 152 3.55 9.84 12.66
CA SER A 152 2.09 9.85 12.76
C SER A 152 1.46 11.09 12.11
N CYS A 153 2.20 12.20 11.99
CA CYS A 153 1.74 13.40 11.30
C CYS A 153 1.47 13.17 9.79
N ALA A 154 2.03 12.11 9.19
CA ALA A 154 1.72 11.75 7.82
C ALA A 154 0.28 11.24 7.64
N PHE A 155 -0.37 10.76 8.72
CA PHE A 155 -1.66 10.08 8.66
C PHE A 155 -2.79 10.80 9.39
N VAL A 156 -2.51 11.61 10.43
CA VAL A 156 -3.55 12.15 11.31
C VAL A 156 -4.63 12.96 10.61
N PHE A 157 -4.34 13.50 9.41
CA PHE A 157 -5.32 14.21 8.57
C PHE A 157 -5.75 13.42 7.34
N ASP A 158 -5.29 12.17 7.19
CA ASP A 158 -5.47 11.37 5.98
C ASP A 158 -5.50 9.87 6.32
N GLN A 159 -6.45 9.52 7.16
CA GLN A 159 -6.74 8.17 7.63
C GLN A 159 -8.22 7.99 7.88
N SER A 160 -8.66 6.74 7.85
CA SER A 160 -10.04 6.35 8.12
C SER A 160 -10.10 5.11 9.01
N LEU A 161 -11.30 4.83 9.52
CA LEU A 161 -11.57 3.67 10.36
C LEU A 161 -12.74 2.88 9.76
N PHE A 162 -12.52 1.60 9.51
CA PHE A 162 -13.56 0.64 9.19
C PHE A 162 -13.98 -0.08 10.47
N ASP A 163 -15.06 0.40 11.07
CA ASP A 163 -15.66 -0.15 12.30
C ASP A 163 -16.83 -1.07 11.96
N ASP A 164 -16.52 -2.23 11.39
CA ASP A 164 -17.47 -3.28 11.03
C ASP A 164 -17.03 -4.62 11.66
N GLU A 165 -17.96 -5.51 11.94
CA GLU A 165 -17.69 -6.81 12.58
C GLU A 165 -17.42 -7.92 11.56
N GLU A 166 -17.41 -7.66 10.25
CA GLU A 166 -16.93 -8.60 9.23
C GLU A 166 -15.39 -8.64 9.24
N VAL A 167 -14.84 -9.42 10.15
CA VAL A 167 -13.38 -9.52 10.36
C VAL A 167 -12.70 -10.25 9.22
N GLU A 168 -13.33 -11.31 8.69
CA GLU A 168 -12.87 -12.03 7.50
C GLU A 168 -13.72 -11.60 6.28
N VAL A 169 -13.08 -10.91 5.31
CA VAL A 169 -13.79 -10.31 4.17
C VAL A 169 -14.04 -11.38 3.10
N LEU A 170 -15.10 -12.13 3.26
CA LEU A 170 -15.48 -13.23 2.36
C LEU A 170 -16.43 -12.80 1.23
N SER A 171 -16.84 -11.55 1.19
CA SER A 171 -17.77 -11.03 0.20
C SER A 171 -17.27 -9.75 -0.48
N TYR A 172 -17.61 -9.60 -1.77
CA TYR A 172 -17.37 -8.36 -2.51
C TYR A 172 -18.07 -7.14 -1.87
N ASP A 173 -19.22 -7.35 -1.23
CA ASP A 173 -19.95 -6.29 -0.53
C ASP A 173 -19.22 -5.85 0.76
N GLY A 174 -18.54 -6.75 1.46
CA GLY A 174 -17.64 -6.41 2.56
C GLY A 174 -16.53 -5.47 2.08
N GLY A 175 -15.91 -5.80 0.95
CA GLY A 175 -14.91 -4.94 0.33
C GLY A 175 -15.44 -3.58 -0.11
N LYS A 176 -16.68 -3.48 -0.60
CA LYS A 176 -17.32 -2.19 -0.90
C LYS A 176 -17.47 -1.32 0.35
N ARG A 177 -17.82 -1.91 1.49
CA ARG A 177 -17.90 -1.16 2.75
C ARG A 177 -16.54 -0.69 3.21
N ILE A 178 -15.47 -1.51 3.03
CA ILE A 178 -14.08 -1.09 3.28
C ILE A 178 -13.70 0.07 2.34
N ALA A 179 -14.00 -0.05 1.04
CA ALA A 179 -13.72 1.01 0.08
C ALA A 179 -14.45 2.32 0.43
N ALA A 180 -15.71 2.23 0.87
CA ALA A 180 -16.48 3.39 1.32
C ALA A 180 -15.88 4.02 2.60
N ALA A 181 -15.40 3.20 3.54
CA ALA A 181 -14.73 3.69 4.75
C ALA A 181 -13.38 4.31 4.44
N LEU A 182 -12.58 3.71 3.55
CA LEU A 182 -11.30 4.26 3.09
C LEU A 182 -11.51 5.66 2.47
N GLY A 183 -12.56 5.83 1.64
CA GLY A 183 -12.80 7.08 0.94
C GLY A 183 -11.55 7.53 0.16
N ASP A 184 -11.20 8.81 0.29
CA ASP A 184 -10.00 9.39 -0.35
C ASP A 184 -8.73 9.21 0.51
N SER A 185 -8.81 8.61 1.69
CA SER A 185 -7.68 8.44 2.60
C SER A 185 -6.63 7.48 2.05
N LYS A 186 -5.37 7.67 2.47
CA LYS A 186 -4.28 6.75 2.15
C LYS A 186 -4.21 5.55 3.09
N LEU A 187 -4.82 5.62 4.25
CA LEU A 187 -4.82 4.59 5.29
C LEU A 187 -6.23 4.32 5.77
N CYS A 188 -6.61 3.05 5.87
CA CYS A 188 -7.78 2.59 6.61
C CYS A 188 -7.35 1.60 7.70
N ILE A 189 -7.79 1.84 8.94
CA ILE A 189 -7.63 0.92 10.06
C ILE A 189 -8.85 0.01 10.05
N LEU A 190 -8.64 -1.29 9.83
CA LEU A 190 -9.69 -2.29 9.75
C LEU A 190 -9.88 -2.91 11.13
N ARG A 191 -11.03 -2.68 11.78
CA ARG A 191 -11.34 -3.20 13.12
C ARG A 191 -10.97 -4.67 13.28
N ASN A 192 -10.17 -5.01 14.30
CA ASN A 192 -9.74 -6.37 14.67
C ASN A 192 -9.07 -7.16 13.52
N HIS A 193 -8.59 -6.49 12.46
CA HIS A 193 -8.05 -7.14 11.29
C HIS A 193 -6.62 -6.65 11.00
N GLY A 194 -6.43 -5.36 10.79
CA GLY A 194 -5.12 -4.79 10.47
C GLY A 194 -5.21 -3.43 9.81
N LEU A 195 -4.20 -3.13 9.02
CA LEU A 195 -4.08 -1.88 8.27
C LEU A 195 -4.24 -2.14 6.77
N LEU A 196 -4.84 -1.19 6.06
CA LEU A 196 -4.92 -1.16 4.61
C LEU A 196 -4.43 0.21 4.13
N THR A 197 -3.51 0.24 3.19
CA THR A 197 -3.06 1.48 2.56
C THR A 197 -3.34 1.47 1.06
N ALA A 198 -3.56 2.65 0.49
CA ALA A 198 -3.73 2.85 -0.94
C ALA A 198 -2.83 4.00 -1.43
N GLY A 199 -2.40 3.94 -2.69
CA GLY A 199 -1.52 4.95 -3.26
C GLY A 199 -1.58 5.01 -4.79
N GLY A 200 -1.12 6.12 -5.34
CA GLY A 200 -1.00 6.37 -6.79
C GLY A 200 0.15 5.60 -7.45
N SER A 201 0.92 4.83 -6.68
CA SER A 201 1.89 3.84 -7.15
C SER A 201 1.99 2.68 -6.17
N VAL A 202 2.61 1.57 -6.60
CA VAL A 202 2.91 0.43 -5.72
C VAL A 202 3.87 0.85 -4.61
N GLU A 203 4.89 1.61 -4.98
CA GLU A 203 5.87 2.12 -4.05
C GLU A 203 5.24 2.98 -2.97
N GLU A 204 4.28 3.80 -3.36
CA GLU A 204 3.56 4.65 -2.42
C GLU A 204 2.75 3.82 -1.43
N ALA A 205 1.91 2.89 -1.91
CA ALA A 205 1.07 2.07 -1.05
C ALA A 205 1.89 1.23 -0.06
N VAL A 206 2.98 0.58 -0.52
CA VAL A 206 3.88 -0.21 0.31
C VAL A 206 4.65 0.66 1.31
N GLY A 207 5.16 1.81 0.86
CA GLY A 207 5.87 2.75 1.73
C GLY A 207 4.99 3.27 2.86
N TRP A 208 3.73 3.62 2.54
CA TRP A 208 2.73 4.01 3.55
C TRP A 208 2.41 2.88 4.52
N PHE A 209 2.31 1.65 4.02
CA PHE A 209 2.01 0.50 4.89
C PHE A 209 3.10 0.31 5.94
N VAL A 210 4.37 0.32 5.55
CA VAL A 210 5.49 0.16 6.50
C VAL A 210 5.57 1.34 7.47
N MET A 211 5.30 2.55 7.01
CA MET A 211 5.27 3.72 7.91
C MET A 211 4.10 3.64 8.89
N ALA A 212 2.92 3.19 8.45
CA ALA A 212 1.75 3.02 9.30
C ALA A 212 1.98 1.94 10.37
N GLU A 213 2.64 0.84 10.01
CA GLU A 213 3.07 -0.20 10.97
C GLU A 213 3.99 0.38 12.05
N ARG A 214 4.95 1.22 11.67
CA ARG A 214 5.84 1.90 12.62
C ARG A 214 5.08 2.87 13.53
N VAL A 215 4.07 3.57 12.99
CA VAL A 215 3.19 4.44 13.79
C VAL A 215 2.34 3.60 14.76
N ALA A 216 1.83 2.45 14.31
CA ALA A 216 1.12 1.52 15.18
C ALA A 216 1.99 1.02 16.33
N GLU A 217 3.27 0.70 16.09
CA GLU A 217 4.23 0.34 17.13
C GLU A 217 4.33 1.42 18.21
N VAL A 218 4.46 2.69 17.80
CA VAL A 218 4.53 3.80 18.76
C VAL A 218 3.24 3.87 19.60
N HIS A 219 2.08 3.74 18.98
CA HIS A 219 0.79 3.81 19.70
C HIS A 219 0.59 2.65 20.66
N VAL A 220 1.01 1.44 20.30
CA VAL A 220 0.93 0.27 21.19
C VAL A 220 1.90 0.42 22.38
N LYS A 221 3.11 0.94 22.14
CA LYS A 221 4.14 1.08 23.18
C LYS A 221 3.99 2.34 24.03
N ALA A 222 3.36 3.39 23.52
CA ALA A 222 3.15 4.66 24.19
C ALA A 222 1.67 5.10 24.13
N PRO A 223 0.73 4.31 24.72
CA PRO A 223 -0.71 4.60 24.64
C PRO A 223 -1.07 5.96 25.23
N ASP A 224 -0.34 6.43 26.25
CA ASP A 224 -0.52 7.71 26.91
C ASP A 224 0.41 8.81 26.35
N GLY A 225 0.99 8.61 25.16
CA GLY A 225 1.90 9.56 24.52
C GLY A 225 1.29 10.96 24.41
N VAL A 226 2.09 11.98 24.72
CA VAL A 226 1.67 13.38 24.66
C VAL A 226 1.47 13.79 23.20
N ALA A 227 0.30 14.33 22.88
CA ALA A 227 -0.02 14.73 21.51
C ALA A 227 0.78 15.97 21.09
N ILE A 228 1.27 15.97 19.86
CA ILE A 228 1.74 17.12 19.11
C ILE A 228 0.53 18.03 18.85
N SER A 229 0.67 19.34 18.97
CA SER A 229 -0.43 20.26 18.66
C SER A 229 -0.82 20.17 17.18
N ASP A 230 -2.09 20.41 16.86
CA ASP A 230 -2.59 20.36 15.47
C ASP A 230 -1.80 21.29 14.53
N THR A 231 -1.38 22.45 15.02
CA THR A 231 -0.55 23.39 14.27
C THR A 231 0.81 22.77 13.92
N ALA A 232 1.49 22.17 14.89
CA ALA A 232 2.79 21.55 14.67
C ALA A 232 2.67 20.26 13.82
N ALA A 233 1.62 19.48 14.04
CA ALA A 233 1.29 18.30 13.25
C ALA A 233 1.02 18.69 11.79
N GLY A 234 0.28 19.78 11.53
CA GLY A 234 0.02 20.29 10.18
C GLY A 234 1.30 20.74 9.46
N VAL A 235 2.22 21.40 10.18
CA VAL A 235 3.54 21.76 9.61
C VAL A 235 4.33 20.50 9.24
N ALA A 236 4.35 19.49 10.10
CA ALA A 236 5.04 18.23 9.81
C ALA A 236 4.36 17.46 8.66
N ALA A 237 3.04 17.42 8.63
CA ALA A 237 2.26 16.77 7.57
C ALA A 237 2.58 17.36 6.19
N ALA A 238 2.78 18.69 6.08
CA ALA A 238 3.10 19.33 4.81
C ALA A 238 4.34 18.73 4.12
N THR A 239 5.28 18.16 4.87
CA THR A 239 6.50 17.53 4.33
C THR A 239 6.47 16.00 4.39
N LEU A 240 5.67 15.41 5.27
CA LEU A 240 5.64 13.97 5.50
C LEU A 240 4.49 13.26 4.79
N ALA A 241 3.39 13.97 4.49
CA ALA A 241 2.21 13.39 3.87
C ALA A 241 2.19 13.32 2.32
N PRO A 242 3.02 14.05 1.54
CA PRO A 242 3.00 13.94 0.08
C PRO A 242 3.32 12.54 -0.42
N ALA A 243 2.72 12.14 -1.55
CA ALA A 243 2.89 10.84 -2.22
C ALA A 243 4.37 10.47 -2.47
N SER A 244 5.19 11.46 -2.81
CA SER A 244 6.65 11.30 -2.96
C SER A 244 7.34 10.78 -1.69
N THR A 245 6.76 10.97 -0.52
CA THR A 245 7.28 10.38 0.74
C THR A 245 7.06 8.87 0.77
N GLY A 246 5.85 8.38 0.45
CA GLY A 246 5.58 6.95 0.37
C GLY A 246 6.52 6.26 -0.63
N TRP A 247 6.65 6.84 -1.84
CA TRP A 247 7.59 6.37 -2.85
C TRP A 247 9.04 6.34 -2.32
N ARG A 248 9.49 7.41 -1.66
CA ARG A 248 10.85 7.50 -1.11
C ARG A 248 11.10 6.45 -0.02
N LEU A 249 10.11 6.18 0.83
CA LEU A 249 10.19 5.13 1.85
C LEU A 249 10.40 3.77 1.20
N PHE A 250 9.66 3.44 0.15
CA PHE A 250 9.87 2.21 -0.61
C PHE A 250 11.32 2.10 -1.12
N GLN A 251 11.89 3.18 -1.67
CA GLN A 251 13.26 3.17 -2.16
C GLN A 251 14.29 2.92 -1.05
N TRP A 252 14.06 3.44 0.16
CA TRP A 252 14.89 3.14 1.32
C TRP A 252 14.74 1.70 1.78
N LEU A 253 13.51 1.20 1.86
CA LEU A 253 13.21 -0.16 2.26
C LEU A 253 13.85 -1.16 1.30
N LEU A 254 13.68 -0.96 0.00
CA LEU A 254 14.25 -1.81 -1.02
C LEU A 254 15.76 -1.98 -0.83
N ARG A 255 16.48 -0.87 -0.63
CA ARG A 255 17.94 -0.89 -0.39
C ARG A 255 18.34 -1.48 0.96
N SER A 256 17.46 -1.48 1.92
CA SER A 256 17.76 -1.94 3.28
C SER A 256 17.53 -3.45 3.46
N VAL A 257 16.61 -4.04 2.70
CA VAL A 257 16.14 -5.40 2.97
C VAL A 257 16.14 -6.32 1.74
N VAL A 258 16.42 -5.80 0.54
CA VAL A 258 16.53 -6.60 -0.69
C VAL A 258 17.95 -6.41 -1.27
N ASP A 259 18.78 -7.41 -1.07
CA ASP A 259 20.21 -7.36 -1.47
C ASP A 259 20.39 -7.20 -2.99
N ASP A 260 19.58 -7.91 -3.77
CA ASP A 260 19.57 -7.86 -5.24
C ASP A 260 18.15 -7.69 -5.79
N PRO A 261 17.78 -6.48 -6.25
CA PRO A 261 16.46 -6.25 -6.81
C PRO A 261 16.17 -6.99 -8.13
N SER A 262 17.18 -7.56 -8.80
CA SER A 262 16.97 -8.37 -10.01
C SER A 262 16.41 -9.76 -9.72
N ILE A 263 16.37 -10.15 -8.45
CA ILE A 263 15.83 -11.43 -7.99
C ILE A 263 14.35 -11.65 -8.36
N VAL A 264 13.64 -10.58 -8.71
CA VAL A 264 12.22 -10.67 -9.09
C VAL A 264 12.00 -10.77 -10.61
N ASP A 265 13.04 -10.54 -11.41
CA ASP A 265 13.00 -10.53 -12.88
C ASP A 265 12.88 -11.94 -13.48
#